data_77573dd80f62ab8670834ca006fbdafa
#
_entry.id   77573dd80f62ab8670834ca006fbdafa
#
_cell.length_a   1.000
_cell.length_b   1.000
_cell.length_c   1.000
_cell.angle_alpha   90.00
_cell.angle_beta   90.00
_cell.angle_gamma   90.00
#
_symmetry.space_group_name_H-M   'P 1'
#
loop_
_entity.id
_entity.type
_entity.pdbx_description
1 polymer ?
#
loop_
_entity_poly.entity_id
_entity_poly.type
_entity_poly.pdbx_seq_one_letter_code
_entity_poly.pdbx_strand_id
1 'polypeptide(L)'
;FGYAHVPHIVPRQRVIDGSNLPDQRKRFAMAEMGYAYFVTHGYASIGFDHFARPGGDPLASAAFKGKLRRNFQGFTDDSSDILIGLGTSAISSFPHLLAQNEKNSGRYRMIASQYHVAANRGIKRTAVDRYRAAVIEQLLCQGRAQLGACLMNEARERLSPFLERGLALIDRQWLEILPGGLPYARSIAVAFDTYRQPNGRKFSSAV
;
A
#
# COMPACT_ATOMS: atom_id res chain seq x y z
N PHE A 1 8.24 10.75 -1.99
CA PHE A 1 6.81 11.07 -1.77
C PHE A 1 6.22 11.70 -3.03
N GLY A 2 5.25 11.01 -3.64
CA GLY A 2 4.60 11.47 -4.86
C GLY A 2 3.35 12.32 -4.56
N TYR A 3 3.20 13.45 -5.25
CA TYR A 3 1.96 14.24 -5.19
C TYR A 3 0.85 13.58 -6.01
N ALA A 4 -0.29 13.33 -5.37
CA ALA A 4 -1.48 12.83 -6.03
C ALA A 4 -2.44 13.99 -6.37
N HIS A 5 -2.59 14.31 -7.65
CA HIS A 5 -3.54 15.31 -8.11
C HIS A 5 -4.92 14.70 -8.33
N VAL A 6 -5.85 14.96 -7.42
CA VAL A 6 -7.21 14.38 -7.41
C VAL A 6 -8.27 15.47 -7.13
N PRO A 7 -8.37 16.52 -7.95
CA PRO A 7 -9.25 17.67 -7.70
C PRO A 7 -10.73 17.29 -7.64
N HIS A 8 -11.10 16.13 -8.19
CA HIS A 8 -12.47 15.59 -8.11
C HIS A 8 -12.79 15.02 -6.71
N ILE A 9 -11.78 14.64 -5.91
CA ILE A 9 -11.93 14.15 -4.53
C ILE A 9 -11.58 15.26 -3.53
N VAL A 10 -10.52 16.04 -3.82
CA VAL A 10 -9.99 17.10 -2.95
C VAL A 10 -10.25 18.47 -3.59
N PRO A 11 -11.35 19.18 -3.25
CA PRO A 11 -11.73 20.43 -3.89
C PRO A 11 -10.65 21.51 -3.86
N ARG A 12 -9.82 21.55 -2.82
CA ARG A 12 -8.71 22.51 -2.69
C ARG A 12 -7.66 22.38 -3.79
N GLN A 13 -7.57 21.22 -4.44
CA GLN A 13 -6.62 21.00 -5.54
C GLN A 13 -7.13 21.57 -6.88
N ARG A 14 -8.37 22.06 -6.96
CA ARG A 14 -8.93 22.65 -8.19
C ARG A 14 -8.25 23.95 -8.59
N VAL A 15 -7.61 24.64 -7.64
CA VAL A 15 -6.84 25.87 -7.90
C VAL A 15 -5.45 25.60 -8.50
N ILE A 16 -5.03 24.33 -8.51
CA ILE A 16 -3.73 23.93 -9.08
C ILE A 16 -3.93 23.65 -10.57
N ASP A 17 -3.17 24.36 -11.40
CA ASP A 17 -3.14 24.07 -12.82
C ASP A 17 -2.47 22.70 -13.08
N GLY A 18 -3.30 21.71 -13.40
CA GLY A 18 -2.83 20.34 -13.66
C GLY A 18 -2.00 20.19 -14.94
N SER A 19 -2.05 21.16 -15.87
CA SER A 19 -1.30 21.11 -17.13
C SER A 19 0.21 21.21 -16.91
N ASN A 20 0.63 21.84 -15.82
CA ASN A 20 2.05 21.99 -15.44
C ASN A 20 2.59 20.83 -14.60
N LEU A 21 1.75 19.86 -14.24
CA LEU A 21 2.18 18.71 -13.44
C LEU A 21 2.84 17.66 -14.34
N PRO A 22 3.88 16.96 -13.82
CA PRO A 22 4.48 15.85 -14.55
C PRO A 22 3.42 14.78 -14.90
N ASP A 23 3.44 14.32 -16.13
CA ASP A 23 2.64 13.19 -16.57
C ASP A 23 3.10 11.87 -15.91
N GLN A 24 2.41 10.77 -16.16
CA GLN A 24 2.72 9.48 -15.55
C GLN A 24 4.13 8.99 -15.92
N ARG A 25 4.56 9.16 -17.17
CA ARG A 25 5.89 8.74 -17.64
C ARG A 25 7.01 9.51 -16.93
N LYS A 26 6.83 10.82 -16.82
CA LYS A 26 7.78 11.71 -16.14
C LYS A 26 7.88 11.39 -14.65
N ARG A 27 6.74 11.14 -13.99
CA ARG A 27 6.71 10.73 -12.57
C ARG A 27 7.42 9.39 -12.36
N PHE A 28 7.20 8.43 -13.26
CA PHE A 28 7.89 7.14 -13.20
C PHE A 28 9.40 7.32 -13.33
N ALA A 29 9.88 8.07 -14.33
CA ALA A 29 11.31 8.37 -14.49
C ALA A 29 11.91 9.09 -13.26
N MET A 30 11.16 10.01 -12.64
CA MET A 30 11.58 10.67 -11.38
C MET A 30 11.69 9.67 -10.23
N ALA A 31 10.79 8.72 -10.12
CA ALA A 31 10.83 7.68 -9.10
C ALA A 31 12.03 6.75 -9.31
N GLU A 32 12.31 6.33 -10.54
CA GLU A 32 13.50 5.53 -10.89
C GLU A 32 14.80 6.26 -10.58
N MET A 33 14.88 7.53 -10.95
CA MET A 33 16.04 8.37 -10.63
C MET A 33 16.24 8.50 -9.11
N GLY A 34 15.18 8.73 -8.36
CA GLY A 34 15.21 8.79 -6.90
C GLY A 34 15.67 7.46 -6.28
N TYR A 35 15.16 6.33 -6.78
CA TYR A 35 15.58 5.01 -6.35
C TYR A 35 17.09 4.80 -6.58
N ALA A 36 17.55 5.03 -7.79
CA ALA A 36 18.96 4.88 -8.13
C ALA A 36 19.84 5.79 -7.25
N TYR A 37 19.43 7.04 -7.04
CA TYR A 37 20.16 7.98 -6.20
C TYR A 37 20.30 7.47 -4.76
N PHE A 38 19.22 7.06 -4.12
CA PHE A 38 19.28 6.60 -2.73
C PHE A 38 20.09 5.32 -2.58
N VAL A 39 19.92 4.35 -3.47
CA VAL A 39 20.66 3.08 -3.41
C VAL A 39 22.16 3.31 -3.63
N THR A 40 22.55 4.14 -4.57
CA THR A 40 23.98 4.47 -4.82
C THR A 40 24.59 5.27 -3.67
N HIS A 41 23.78 5.96 -2.86
CA HIS A 41 24.24 6.66 -1.65
C HIS A 41 24.15 5.82 -0.37
N GLY A 42 24.01 4.49 -0.49
CA GLY A 42 24.09 3.56 0.62
C GLY A 42 22.82 3.42 1.45
N TYR A 43 21.66 3.88 0.93
CA TYR A 43 20.38 3.60 1.57
C TYR A 43 19.88 2.21 1.19
N ALA A 44 19.28 1.52 2.13
CA ALA A 44 18.52 0.30 1.88
C ALA A 44 17.12 0.63 1.38
N SER A 45 16.66 -0.07 0.34
CA SER A 45 15.27 -0.02 -0.10
C SER A 45 14.39 -0.75 0.92
N ILE A 46 13.33 -0.09 1.37
CA ILE A 46 12.35 -0.61 2.32
C ILE A 46 11.02 -0.79 1.58
N GLY A 47 10.65 -2.03 1.37
CA GLY A 47 9.51 -2.33 0.49
C GLY A 47 9.78 -1.82 -0.92
N PHE A 48 8.82 -1.10 -1.51
CA PHE A 48 8.88 -0.68 -2.92
C PHE A 48 9.10 0.84 -3.14
N ASP A 49 8.99 1.68 -2.10
CA ASP A 49 9.02 3.15 -2.25
C ASP A 49 9.61 3.92 -1.06
N HIS A 50 10.19 3.23 -0.07
CA HIS A 50 10.84 3.85 1.07
C HIS A 50 12.32 3.50 1.11
N PHE A 51 13.10 4.35 1.80
CA PHE A 51 14.54 4.19 1.94
C PHE A 51 14.95 4.50 3.37
N ALA A 52 15.86 3.71 3.93
CA ALA A 52 16.38 3.90 5.27
C ALA A 52 17.89 3.67 5.30
N ARG A 53 18.58 4.29 6.25
CA ARG A 53 20.02 4.05 6.44
C ARG A 53 20.25 2.71 7.14
N PRO A 54 21.07 1.82 6.57
CA PRO A 54 21.48 0.60 7.28
C PRO A 54 22.21 0.93 8.57
N GLY A 55 22.06 0.05 9.58
CA GLY A 55 22.85 0.11 10.81
C GLY A 55 22.28 0.95 11.96
N GLY A 56 21.13 1.61 11.80
CA GLY A 56 20.53 2.40 12.89
C GLY A 56 19.01 2.55 12.78
N ASP A 57 18.46 2.39 11.58
CA ASP A 57 17.04 2.57 11.34
C ASP A 57 16.27 1.27 11.63
N PRO A 58 15.20 1.31 12.48
CA PRO A 58 14.39 0.14 12.80
C PRO A 58 13.73 -0.48 11.57
N LEU A 59 13.29 0.33 10.59
CA LEU A 59 12.66 -0.17 9.36
C LEU A 59 13.66 -0.93 8.49
N ALA A 60 14.91 -0.44 8.36
CA ALA A 60 15.96 -1.16 7.65
C ALA A 60 16.24 -2.51 8.31
N SER A 61 16.33 -2.54 9.65
CA SER A 61 16.50 -3.78 10.40
C SER A 61 15.33 -4.73 10.22
N ALA A 62 14.09 -4.24 10.27
CA ALA A 62 12.88 -5.04 10.08
C ALA A 62 12.81 -5.62 8.65
N ALA A 63 13.12 -4.81 7.63
CA ALA A 63 13.15 -5.25 6.23
C ALA A 63 14.19 -6.36 6.02
N PHE A 64 15.42 -6.15 6.52
CA PHE A 64 16.50 -7.14 6.41
C PHE A 64 16.17 -8.46 7.10
N LYS A 65 15.47 -8.40 8.24
CA LYS A 65 15.03 -9.60 9.01
C LYS A 65 13.74 -10.23 8.48
N GLY A 66 13.13 -9.70 7.42
CA GLY A 66 11.84 -10.17 6.91
C GLY A 66 10.67 -9.92 7.86
N LYS A 67 10.79 -8.94 8.76
CA LYS A 67 9.79 -8.56 9.78
C LYS A 67 9.09 -7.24 9.47
N LEU A 68 9.35 -6.66 8.30
CA LEU A 68 8.69 -5.44 7.88
C LEU A 68 7.18 -5.69 7.76
N ARG A 69 6.39 -4.80 8.33
CA ARG A 69 4.94 -4.78 8.26
C ARG A 69 4.46 -3.53 7.53
N ARG A 70 3.19 -3.54 7.15
CA ARG A 70 2.55 -2.40 6.52
C ARG A 70 1.14 -2.18 7.07
N ASN A 71 0.86 -0.94 7.47
CA ASN A 71 -0.46 -0.51 7.90
C ASN A 71 -0.99 0.64 7.03
N PHE A 72 -2.05 1.33 7.46
CA PHE A 72 -2.65 2.45 6.72
C PHE A 72 -1.77 3.70 6.66
N GLN A 73 -0.75 3.81 7.50
CA GLN A 73 0.18 4.94 7.52
C GLN A 73 1.43 4.70 6.67
N GLY A 74 1.78 3.43 6.45
CA GLY A 74 2.98 3.06 5.69
C GLY A 74 3.66 1.82 6.23
N PHE A 75 4.98 1.71 5.99
CA PHE A 75 5.79 0.64 6.55
C PHE A 75 6.07 0.87 8.04
N THR A 76 6.16 -0.22 8.78
CA THR A 76 6.41 -0.22 10.22
C THR A 76 7.15 -1.49 10.64
N ASP A 77 7.88 -1.41 11.74
CA ASP A 77 8.47 -2.55 12.46
C ASP A 77 7.56 -3.07 13.58
N ASP A 78 6.43 -2.39 13.83
CA ASP A 78 5.44 -2.79 14.82
C ASP A 78 4.71 -4.07 14.39
N SER A 79 4.82 -5.10 15.21
CA SER A 79 4.20 -6.42 15.00
C SER A 79 2.76 -6.52 15.55
N SER A 80 2.21 -5.45 16.13
CA SER A 80 0.87 -5.45 16.71
C SER A 80 -0.21 -5.78 15.68
N ASP A 81 -1.09 -6.70 16.05
CA ASP A 81 -2.26 -7.07 15.21
C ASP A 81 -3.43 -6.09 15.36
N ILE A 82 -3.36 -5.22 16.37
CA ILE A 82 -4.39 -4.23 16.67
C ILE A 82 -3.78 -2.83 16.54
N LEU A 83 -4.38 -2.01 15.70
CA LEU A 83 -4.06 -0.61 15.55
C LEU A 83 -5.30 0.23 15.89
N ILE A 84 -5.19 1.14 16.85
CA ILE A 84 -6.27 2.07 17.20
C ILE A 84 -5.96 3.43 16.59
N GLY A 85 -6.80 3.84 15.65
CA GLY A 85 -6.69 5.12 14.97
C GLY A 85 -7.33 6.25 15.79
N LEU A 86 -6.54 7.25 16.18
CA LEU A 86 -7.01 8.43 16.89
C LEU A 86 -7.12 9.61 15.92
N GLY A 87 -8.19 10.39 16.03
CA GLY A 87 -8.44 11.56 15.20
C GLY A 87 -9.48 11.34 14.10
N THR A 88 -9.79 12.43 13.39
CA THR A 88 -10.74 12.41 12.27
C THR A 88 -10.23 11.55 11.14
N SER A 89 -11.13 10.76 10.54
CA SER A 89 -10.86 9.83 9.43
C SER A 89 -9.85 8.71 9.73
N ALA A 90 -9.28 8.64 10.94
CA ALA A 90 -8.32 7.61 11.31
C ALA A 90 -8.96 6.21 11.20
N ILE A 91 -8.14 5.25 10.80
CA ILE A 91 -8.58 3.87 10.60
C ILE A 91 -7.97 3.01 11.72
N SER A 92 -8.85 2.31 12.43
CA SER A 92 -8.48 1.25 13.35
C SER A 92 -8.50 -0.09 12.63
N SER A 93 -7.52 -0.94 12.91
CA SER A 93 -7.43 -2.29 12.37
C SER A 93 -7.46 -3.30 13.50
N PHE A 94 -8.37 -4.24 13.40
CA PHE A 94 -8.51 -5.41 14.27
C PHE A 94 -8.43 -6.68 13.41
N PRO A 95 -8.17 -7.86 13.97
CA PRO A 95 -8.09 -9.09 13.19
C PRO A 95 -9.30 -9.35 12.28
N HIS A 96 -10.50 -9.00 12.73
CA HIS A 96 -11.76 -9.27 12.01
C HIS A 96 -12.52 -8.02 11.55
N LEU A 97 -12.01 -6.82 11.82
CA LEU A 97 -12.72 -5.57 11.57
C LEU A 97 -11.74 -4.46 11.18
N LEU A 98 -12.10 -3.68 10.18
CA LEU A 98 -11.56 -2.34 9.94
C LEU A 98 -12.64 -1.33 10.34
N ALA A 99 -12.27 -0.31 11.12
CA ALA A 99 -13.18 0.75 11.52
C ALA A 99 -12.59 2.12 11.21
N GLN A 100 -13.39 3.01 10.64
CA GLN A 100 -12.96 4.37 10.31
C GLN A 100 -13.75 5.38 11.13
N ASN A 101 -13.03 6.30 11.77
CA ASN A 101 -13.60 7.42 12.49
C ASN A 101 -14.31 8.41 11.57
N GLU A 102 -15.24 9.19 12.15
CA GLU A 102 -15.92 10.28 11.49
C GLU A 102 -14.91 11.21 10.77
N LYS A 103 -15.24 11.56 9.53
CA LYS A 103 -14.37 12.38 8.68
C LYS A 103 -14.52 13.89 8.93
N ASN A 104 -15.71 14.31 9.34
CA ASN A 104 -15.95 15.70 9.68
C ASN A 104 -15.36 16.00 11.06
N SER A 105 -14.45 16.97 11.13
CA SER A 105 -13.72 17.28 12.37
C SER A 105 -14.63 17.84 13.49
N GLY A 106 -15.70 18.57 13.14
CA GLY A 106 -16.68 19.07 14.11
C GLY A 106 -17.47 17.92 14.73
N ARG A 107 -17.99 17.00 13.90
CA ARG A 107 -18.72 15.82 14.35
C ARG A 107 -17.82 14.87 15.15
N TYR A 108 -16.59 14.66 14.71
CA TYR A 108 -15.62 13.86 15.44
C TYR A 108 -15.41 14.41 16.85
N ARG A 109 -15.15 15.73 16.99
CA ARG A 109 -14.96 16.37 18.28
C ARG A 109 -16.20 16.29 19.16
N MET A 110 -17.37 16.50 18.59
CA MET A 110 -18.64 16.38 19.33
C MET A 110 -18.82 14.98 19.90
N ILE A 111 -18.60 13.92 19.12
CA ILE A 111 -18.71 12.53 19.57
C ILE A 111 -17.65 12.20 20.62
N ALA A 112 -16.40 12.57 20.38
CA ALA A 112 -15.29 12.30 21.27
C ALA A 112 -15.41 13.05 22.61
N SER A 113 -15.92 14.28 22.61
CA SER A 113 -16.16 15.05 23.85
C SER A 113 -17.22 14.42 24.76
N GLN A 114 -18.07 13.58 24.21
CA GLN A 114 -19.08 12.79 24.97
C GLN A 114 -18.55 11.41 25.39
N TYR A 115 -17.23 11.18 25.25
CA TYR A 115 -16.58 9.89 25.54
C TYR A 115 -17.11 8.71 24.71
N HIS A 116 -17.66 8.99 23.51
CA HIS A 116 -18.12 7.96 22.60
C HIS A 116 -17.05 7.63 21.55
N VAL A 117 -17.09 6.37 21.07
CA VAL A 117 -16.26 5.94 19.95
C VAL A 117 -16.77 6.60 18.67
N ALA A 118 -15.92 7.38 18.04
CA ALA A 118 -16.28 8.17 16.86
C ALA A 118 -16.21 7.37 15.54
N ALA A 119 -16.09 6.05 15.59
CA ALA A 119 -16.13 5.20 14.39
C ALA A 119 -17.56 5.17 13.82
N ASN A 120 -17.70 5.57 12.55
CA ASN A 120 -18.99 5.58 11.86
C ASN A 120 -19.05 4.67 10.63
N ARG A 121 -17.94 4.03 10.29
CA ARG A 121 -17.84 3.03 9.21
C ARG A 121 -17.01 1.86 9.66
N GLY A 122 -17.39 0.66 9.21
CA GLY A 122 -16.63 -0.55 9.49
C GLY A 122 -16.84 -1.58 8.40
N ILE A 123 -15.83 -2.44 8.21
CA ILE A 123 -15.86 -3.57 7.30
C ILE A 123 -15.41 -4.80 8.06
N LYS A 124 -16.29 -5.80 8.16
CA LYS A 124 -15.90 -7.12 8.66
C LYS A 124 -14.97 -7.79 7.63
N ARG A 125 -13.90 -8.40 8.11
CA ARG A 125 -12.97 -9.15 7.29
C ARG A 125 -13.23 -10.65 7.47
N THR A 126 -13.50 -11.33 6.38
CA THR A 126 -13.60 -12.79 6.33
C THR A 126 -12.21 -13.44 6.46
N ALA A 127 -12.15 -14.75 6.58
CA ALA A 127 -10.89 -15.48 6.54
C ALA A 127 -10.17 -15.29 5.20
N VAL A 128 -10.93 -15.24 4.11
CA VAL A 128 -10.39 -15.01 2.75
C VAL A 128 -9.81 -13.60 2.63
N ASP A 129 -10.50 -12.57 3.17
CA ASP A 129 -9.98 -11.20 3.16
C ASP A 129 -8.67 -11.09 3.94
N ARG A 130 -8.57 -11.75 5.09
CA ARG A 130 -7.33 -11.77 5.88
C ARG A 130 -6.19 -12.46 5.13
N TYR A 131 -6.47 -13.59 4.48
CA TYR A 131 -5.48 -14.30 3.68
C TYR A 131 -4.99 -13.43 2.51
N ARG A 132 -5.90 -12.80 1.76
CA ARG A 132 -5.53 -11.86 0.68
C ARG A 132 -4.73 -10.67 1.20
N ALA A 133 -5.13 -10.09 2.33
CA ALA A 133 -4.42 -8.99 2.95
C ALA A 133 -2.99 -9.40 3.35
N ALA A 134 -2.79 -10.60 3.90
CA ALA A 134 -1.47 -11.14 4.22
C ALA A 134 -0.60 -11.32 2.97
N VAL A 135 -1.16 -11.83 1.87
CA VAL A 135 -0.45 -11.95 0.58
C VAL A 135 -0.04 -10.57 0.05
N ILE A 136 -0.96 -9.60 0.06
CA ILE A 136 -0.68 -8.22 -0.36
C ILE A 136 0.44 -7.62 0.50
N GLU A 137 0.37 -7.78 1.82
CA GLU A 137 1.38 -7.26 2.74
C GLU A 137 2.75 -7.90 2.47
N GLN A 138 2.82 -9.23 2.31
CA GLN A 138 4.07 -9.93 2.00
C GLN A 138 4.70 -9.43 0.69
N LEU A 139 3.90 -9.29 -0.37
CA LEU A 139 4.39 -8.75 -1.65
C LEU A 139 4.95 -7.34 -1.50
N LEU A 140 4.25 -6.46 -0.78
CA LEU A 140 4.66 -5.07 -0.60
C LEU A 140 5.86 -4.90 0.35
N CYS A 141 5.99 -5.77 1.35
CA CYS A 141 7.06 -5.69 2.36
C CYS A 141 8.29 -6.51 2.00
N GLN A 142 8.12 -7.67 1.36
CA GLN A 142 9.18 -8.65 1.14
C GLN A 142 9.43 -8.93 -0.36
N GLY A 143 8.61 -8.40 -1.26
CA GLY A 143 8.70 -8.68 -2.69
C GLY A 143 8.26 -10.07 -3.09
N ARG A 144 7.84 -10.92 -2.14
CA ARG A 144 7.41 -12.30 -2.42
C ARG A 144 6.30 -12.75 -1.47
N ALA A 145 5.44 -13.64 -1.94
CA ALA A 145 4.38 -14.26 -1.13
C ALA A 145 4.12 -15.69 -1.53
N GLN A 146 3.74 -16.52 -0.56
CA GLN A 146 3.29 -17.88 -0.82
C GLN A 146 1.79 -17.89 -1.08
N LEU A 147 1.37 -18.52 -2.19
CA LEU A 147 0.00 -18.55 -2.65
C LEU A 147 -0.54 -19.99 -2.63
N GLY A 148 -1.73 -20.17 -2.09
CA GLY A 148 -2.47 -21.41 -2.29
C GLY A 148 -2.96 -21.53 -3.75
N ALA A 149 -3.14 -22.74 -4.24
CA ALA A 149 -3.49 -23.02 -5.63
C ALA A 149 -4.76 -22.26 -6.10
N CYS A 150 -5.77 -22.15 -5.25
CA CYS A 150 -7.01 -21.46 -5.58
C CYS A 150 -6.76 -19.96 -5.87
N LEU A 151 -6.04 -19.27 -4.98
CA LEU A 151 -5.72 -17.86 -5.13
C LEU A 151 -4.77 -17.59 -6.30
N MET A 152 -3.84 -18.52 -6.54
CA MET A 152 -2.94 -18.48 -7.69
C MET A 152 -3.71 -18.54 -9.02
N ASN A 153 -4.63 -19.49 -9.15
CA ASN A 153 -5.44 -19.64 -10.35
C ASN A 153 -6.35 -18.42 -10.58
N GLU A 154 -6.96 -17.90 -9.53
CA GLU A 154 -7.81 -16.71 -9.59
C GLU A 154 -7.05 -15.45 -10.03
N ALA A 155 -5.82 -15.29 -9.57
CA ALA A 155 -5.01 -14.10 -9.87
C ALA A 155 -4.23 -14.22 -11.20
N ARG A 156 -4.14 -15.41 -11.79
CA ARG A 156 -3.26 -15.71 -12.94
C ARG A 156 -3.47 -14.76 -14.13
N GLU A 157 -4.69 -14.52 -14.53
CA GLU A 157 -5.00 -13.63 -15.64
C GLU A 157 -4.54 -12.20 -15.38
N ARG A 158 -4.77 -11.69 -14.14
CA ARG A 158 -4.33 -10.35 -13.72
C ARG A 158 -2.82 -10.23 -13.58
N LEU A 159 -2.13 -11.34 -13.30
CA LEU A 159 -0.67 -11.38 -13.19
C LEU A 159 0.02 -11.58 -14.55
N SER A 160 -0.66 -12.13 -15.56
CA SER A 160 -0.09 -12.44 -16.88
C SER A 160 0.74 -11.28 -17.47
N PRO A 161 0.29 -10.01 -17.48
CA PRO A 161 1.08 -8.92 -18.06
C PRO A 161 2.42 -8.67 -17.36
N PHE A 162 2.54 -9.02 -16.08
CA PHE A 162 3.76 -8.86 -15.30
C PHE A 162 4.69 -10.07 -15.48
N LEU A 163 4.12 -11.26 -15.58
CA LEU A 163 4.87 -12.51 -15.81
C LEU A 163 5.50 -12.52 -17.21
N GLU A 164 4.73 -12.16 -18.24
CA GLU A 164 5.18 -12.11 -19.64
C GLU A 164 6.30 -11.08 -19.86
N ARG A 165 6.33 -10.01 -19.07
CA ARG A 165 7.38 -8.99 -19.12
C ARG A 165 8.58 -9.26 -18.22
N GLY A 166 8.62 -10.39 -17.52
CA GLY A 166 9.67 -10.69 -16.58
C GLY A 166 9.74 -9.73 -15.38
N LEU A 167 8.61 -9.15 -14.98
CA LEU A 167 8.53 -8.26 -13.81
C LEU A 167 8.20 -9.03 -12.53
N ALA A 168 7.62 -10.21 -12.68
CA ALA A 168 7.33 -11.14 -11.61
C ALA A 168 7.56 -12.56 -12.09
N LEU A 169 7.78 -13.49 -11.16
CA LEU A 169 7.98 -14.91 -11.40
C LEU A 169 7.06 -15.71 -10.48
N ILE A 170 6.47 -16.78 -11.01
CA ILE A 170 5.81 -17.81 -10.21
C ILE A 170 6.68 -19.05 -10.25
N ASP A 171 7.18 -19.48 -9.09
CA ASP A 171 7.83 -20.77 -8.90
C ASP A 171 7.04 -21.59 -7.87
N ARG A 172 6.45 -22.70 -8.33
CA ARG A 172 5.56 -23.56 -7.53
C ARG A 172 4.42 -22.74 -6.88
N GLN A 173 4.53 -22.49 -5.58
CA GLN A 173 3.55 -21.72 -4.80
C GLN A 173 4.03 -20.31 -4.46
N TRP A 174 5.21 -19.91 -4.92
CA TRP A 174 5.76 -18.59 -4.64
C TRP A 174 5.55 -17.65 -5.82
N LEU A 175 5.02 -16.49 -5.53
CA LEU A 175 5.06 -15.34 -6.43
C LEU A 175 6.15 -14.40 -5.92
N GLU A 176 7.09 -14.06 -6.78
CA GLU A 176 8.20 -13.15 -6.50
C GLU A 176 8.18 -11.97 -7.47
N ILE A 177 8.36 -10.78 -6.94
CA ILE A 177 8.54 -9.55 -7.70
C ILE A 177 10.02 -9.43 -8.01
N LEU A 178 10.37 -9.48 -9.29
CA LEU A 178 11.75 -9.35 -9.75
C LEU A 178 12.23 -7.89 -9.64
N PRO A 179 13.54 -7.62 -9.65
CA PRO A 179 14.07 -6.25 -9.50
C PRO A 179 13.43 -5.23 -10.44
N GLY A 180 13.23 -5.57 -11.73
CA GLY A 180 12.53 -4.72 -12.69
C GLY A 180 11.03 -4.54 -12.41
N GLY A 181 10.44 -5.41 -11.58
CA GLY A 181 9.04 -5.36 -11.17
C GLY A 181 8.78 -4.50 -9.94
N LEU A 182 9.82 -4.09 -9.20
CA LEU A 182 9.67 -3.35 -7.96
C LEU A 182 8.84 -2.05 -8.11
N PRO A 183 9.01 -1.24 -9.16
CA PRO A 183 8.15 -0.08 -9.40
C PRO A 183 6.67 -0.43 -9.60
N TYR A 184 6.39 -1.68 -9.98
CA TYR A 184 5.04 -2.20 -10.22
C TYR A 184 4.49 -3.02 -9.03
N ALA A 185 5.18 -3.08 -7.89
CA ALA A 185 4.81 -3.91 -6.75
C ALA A 185 3.36 -3.68 -6.31
N ARG A 186 2.91 -2.42 -6.27
CA ARG A 186 1.52 -2.07 -5.94
C ARG A 186 0.52 -2.61 -6.98
N SER A 187 0.86 -2.54 -8.26
CA SER A 187 0.02 -3.04 -9.35
C SER A 187 -0.06 -4.57 -9.34
N ILE A 188 1.03 -5.25 -9.02
CA ILE A 188 1.08 -6.71 -8.84
C ILE A 188 0.25 -7.11 -7.62
N ALA A 189 0.40 -6.42 -6.48
CA ALA A 189 -0.35 -6.70 -5.26
C ALA A 189 -1.86 -6.49 -5.42
N VAL A 190 -2.27 -5.53 -6.26
CA VAL A 190 -3.69 -5.28 -6.60
C VAL A 190 -4.37 -6.47 -7.27
N ALA A 191 -3.63 -7.38 -7.90
CA ALA A 191 -4.20 -8.61 -8.46
C ALA A 191 -4.95 -9.46 -7.40
N PHE A 192 -4.65 -9.26 -6.14
CA PHE A 192 -5.27 -9.96 -5.00
C PHE A 192 -6.37 -9.16 -4.29
N ASP A 193 -6.60 -7.89 -4.67
CA ASP A 193 -7.64 -7.04 -4.11
C ASP A 193 -8.94 -7.16 -4.89
N THR A 194 -9.91 -7.89 -4.33
CA THR A 194 -11.24 -8.08 -4.93
C THR A 194 -12.16 -6.88 -4.78
N TYR A 195 -11.86 -5.96 -3.87
CA TYR A 195 -12.66 -4.75 -3.65
C TYR A 195 -12.28 -3.62 -4.60
N ARG A 196 -11.13 -3.71 -5.24
CA ARG A 196 -10.72 -2.77 -6.28
C ARG A 196 -11.38 -3.14 -7.59
N GLN A 197 -12.61 -2.66 -7.77
CA GLN A 197 -13.30 -2.83 -9.06
C GLN A 197 -12.78 -1.84 -10.12
N PRO A 198 -12.72 -2.24 -11.40
CA PRO A 198 -12.35 -1.35 -12.49
C PRO A 198 -13.36 -0.21 -12.73
N ASN A 199 -14.51 -0.25 -12.06
CA ASN A 199 -15.64 0.65 -12.30
C ASN A 199 -15.45 2.04 -11.69
N GLY A 200 -14.93 2.96 -12.48
CA GLY A 200 -15.29 4.39 -12.43
C GLY A 200 -14.81 5.27 -11.29
N ARG A 201 -14.34 4.74 -10.16
CA ARG A 201 -13.71 5.57 -9.14
C ARG A 201 -12.25 5.77 -9.50
N LYS A 202 -11.93 6.94 -10.00
CA LYS A 202 -10.55 7.38 -10.24
C LYS A 202 -9.83 7.48 -8.89
N PHE A 203 -9.11 6.42 -8.53
CA PHE A 203 -8.11 6.51 -7.47
C PHE A 203 -6.93 7.36 -7.98
N SER A 204 -6.16 7.95 -7.05
CA SER A 204 -4.93 8.62 -7.47
C SER A 204 -4.04 7.63 -8.21
N SER A 205 -3.58 8.00 -9.38
CA SER A 205 -2.51 7.29 -10.08
C SER A 205 -1.17 7.65 -9.42
N ALA A 206 -1.02 7.34 -8.14
CA ALA A 206 0.28 7.39 -7.52
C ALA A 206 1.10 6.22 -8.09
N VAL A 207 2.18 6.57 -8.76
CA VAL A 207 3.20 5.63 -9.18
C VAL A 207 3.86 5.04 -7.95
#